data_4c48d122d18a1962d1b46c471d6091ce
#
_entry.id   4c48d122d18a1962d1b46c471d6091ce
#
_cell.length_a   1.000
_cell.length_b   1.000
_cell.length_c   1.000
_cell.angle_alpha   90.00
_cell.angle_beta   90.00
_cell.angle_gamma   90.00
#
_symmetry.space_group_name_H-M   'P 1'
#
loop_
_entity.id
_entity.type
_entity.pdbx_description
1 polymer ?
#
loop_
_entity_poly.entity_id
_entity_poly.type
_entity_poly.pdbx_seq_one_letter_code
_entity_poly.pdbx_strand_id
1 'polypeptide(L)'
;MIEFDYSLDYKNIQFKPNDKRYRIGRGEQGVLLVRPYTNDICKHWRFKTHNEAVISSQKIFDMYLEYRIKKDFVGMDMCRKFLEMGFTRARRYANHKDGRTVSYTHLRAHETQF
;
A
#
# COMPACT_ATOMS: atom_id res chain seq x y z
N MET A 1 4.79 18.41 6.19
CA MET A 1 5.10 17.07 5.80
C MET A 1 6.18 17.09 4.75
N ILE A 2 7.09 16.15 4.83
CA ILE A 2 8.16 16.09 3.88
C ILE A 2 7.75 15.29 2.69
N GLU A 3 7.86 15.88 1.51
CA GLU A 3 7.47 15.20 0.30
C GLU A 3 8.39 14.04 -0.02
N PHE A 4 7.87 13.05 -0.73
CA PHE A 4 8.67 11.92 -1.17
C PHE A 4 9.70 12.44 -2.18
N ASP A 5 10.92 11.94 -2.10
CA ASP A 5 11.99 12.43 -2.94
C ASP A 5 12.12 11.57 -4.19
N TYR A 6 11.59 12.03 -5.30
CA TYR A 6 11.65 11.28 -6.55
C TYR A 6 12.98 11.46 -7.29
N SER A 7 13.90 12.27 -6.75
CA SER A 7 15.17 12.51 -7.44
C SER A 7 16.21 11.42 -7.24
N LEU A 8 15.98 10.50 -6.31
CA LEU A 8 16.95 9.46 -6.03
C LEU A 8 16.95 8.39 -7.11
N ASP A 9 18.08 7.71 -7.26
CA ASP A 9 18.20 6.66 -8.27
C ASP A 9 17.74 5.34 -7.66
N TYR A 10 16.42 5.19 -7.55
CA TYR A 10 15.84 4.05 -6.84
C TYR A 10 16.20 2.70 -7.43
N LYS A 11 16.54 2.65 -8.71
CA LYS A 11 16.87 1.39 -9.31
C LYS A 11 18.14 0.80 -8.73
N ASN A 12 19.04 1.66 -8.27
CA ASN A 12 20.33 1.22 -7.76
C ASN A 12 20.49 1.37 -6.26
N ILE A 13 19.40 1.64 -5.54
CA ILE A 13 19.48 1.79 -4.10
C ILE A 13 18.83 0.62 -3.39
N GLN A 14 19.54 0.03 -2.42
CA GLN A 14 18.98 -0.95 -1.53
C GLN A 14 18.79 -0.24 -0.21
N PHE A 15 17.55 -0.01 0.16
CA PHE A 15 17.27 0.70 1.39
C PHE A 15 17.49 -0.20 2.60
N LYS A 16 17.94 0.38 3.67
CA LYS A 16 18.19 -0.33 4.92
C LYS A 16 17.12 0.03 5.93
N PRO A 17 16.98 -0.74 7.00
CA PRO A 17 16.08 -0.34 8.07
C PRO A 17 16.39 1.07 8.53
N ASN A 18 15.37 1.89 8.61
CA ASN A 18 15.49 3.27 9.05
C ASN A 18 16.46 4.10 8.20
N ASP A 19 16.52 3.79 6.92
CA ASP A 19 17.41 4.46 5.99
C ASP A 19 17.05 5.95 5.93
N LYS A 20 18.03 6.81 6.10
CA LYS A 20 17.80 8.24 6.18
C LYS A 20 17.41 8.87 4.86
N ARG A 21 17.59 8.16 3.75
CA ARG A 21 17.16 8.68 2.45
C ARG A 21 15.66 8.51 2.24
N TYR A 22 15.01 7.68 3.06
CA TYR A 22 13.60 7.42 2.90
C TYR A 22 12.78 8.60 3.40
N ARG A 23 11.78 9.00 2.63
CA ARG A 23 10.86 10.03 3.03
C ARG A 23 9.48 9.44 3.00
N ILE A 24 8.67 9.79 3.99
CA ILE A 24 7.32 9.24 4.08
C ILE A 24 6.45 9.72 2.94
N GLY A 25 6.49 10.98 2.61
CA GLY A 25 5.66 11.52 1.56
C GLY A 25 4.20 11.54 1.94
N ARG A 26 3.32 11.56 0.96
CA ARG A 26 1.90 11.54 1.20
C ARG A 26 1.32 10.30 0.61
N GLY A 27 0.30 9.75 1.26
CA GLY A 27 -0.43 8.60 0.75
C GLY A 27 0.51 7.47 0.40
N GLU A 28 0.43 7.02 -0.84
CA GLU A 28 1.24 5.90 -1.26
C GLU A 28 2.39 6.31 -2.17
N GLN A 29 2.85 7.54 -2.08
CA GLN A 29 3.96 7.99 -2.91
C GLN A 29 5.16 7.09 -2.71
N GLY A 30 5.76 6.66 -3.81
CA GLY A 30 6.97 5.85 -3.78
C GLY A 30 6.79 4.38 -3.46
N VAL A 31 5.54 3.92 -3.37
CA VAL A 31 5.28 2.56 -2.92
C VAL A 31 5.96 1.50 -3.78
N LEU A 32 6.21 1.76 -5.04
CA LEU A 32 6.82 0.77 -5.91
C LEU A 32 8.31 1.00 -6.15
N LEU A 33 8.92 1.91 -5.40
CA LEU A 33 10.30 2.29 -5.66
C LEU A 33 11.32 1.87 -4.61
N VAL A 34 10.88 1.58 -3.40
CA VAL A 34 11.80 1.44 -2.27
C VAL A 34 12.18 -0.03 -2.05
N ARG A 35 13.23 -0.46 -2.70
CA ARG A 35 13.68 -1.85 -2.60
C ARG A 35 14.60 -2.01 -1.41
N PRO A 36 14.61 -3.15 -0.76
CA PRO A 36 13.90 -4.37 -1.12
C PRO A 36 12.49 -4.44 -0.59
N TYR A 37 12.03 -3.45 0.16
CA TYR A 37 10.71 -3.48 0.80
C TYR A 37 9.60 -3.66 -0.23
N THR A 38 9.69 -2.92 -1.33
CA THR A 38 8.68 -3.04 -2.38
C THR A 38 8.56 -4.48 -2.85
N ASN A 39 9.68 -5.13 -3.13
CA ASN A 39 9.63 -6.49 -3.63
C ASN A 39 9.09 -7.45 -2.59
N ASP A 40 9.49 -7.28 -1.34
CA ASP A 40 9.10 -8.20 -0.28
C ASP A 40 7.62 -8.11 0.04
N ILE A 41 7.05 -6.92 -0.03
CA ILE A 41 5.64 -6.73 0.33
C ILE A 41 4.74 -6.98 -0.87
N CYS A 42 5.17 -6.54 -2.06
CA CYS A 42 4.33 -6.62 -3.24
C CYS A 42 3.94 -8.06 -3.58
N LYS A 43 4.78 -9.02 -3.29
CA LYS A 43 4.45 -10.40 -3.62
C LYS A 43 3.26 -10.92 -2.84
N HIS A 44 2.85 -10.24 -1.79
CA HIS A 44 1.68 -10.63 -1.01
C HIS A 44 0.47 -9.75 -1.32
N TRP A 45 0.61 -8.83 -2.27
CA TRP A 45 -0.41 -7.83 -2.53
C TRP A 45 -1.35 -8.30 -3.63
N ARG A 46 -2.62 -8.55 -3.28
CA ARG A 46 -3.65 -8.98 -4.21
C ARG A 46 -4.96 -8.45 -3.70
N PHE A 47 -5.56 -7.53 -4.43
CA PHE A 47 -6.78 -6.87 -3.95
C PHE A 47 -7.90 -6.87 -4.98
N LYS A 48 -7.88 -7.82 -5.93
CA LYS A 48 -8.89 -7.82 -6.95
C LYS A 48 -10.24 -8.31 -6.43
N THR A 49 -10.25 -9.31 -5.59
CA THR A 49 -11.50 -9.85 -5.04
C THR A 49 -11.52 -9.61 -3.55
N HIS A 50 -12.70 -9.71 -2.95
CA HIS A 50 -12.84 -9.52 -1.50
C HIS A 50 -11.99 -10.51 -0.74
N ASN A 51 -12.03 -11.78 -1.12
CA ASN A 51 -11.26 -12.78 -0.42
C ASN A 51 -9.77 -12.53 -0.53
N GLU A 52 -9.30 -12.16 -1.70
CA GLU A 52 -7.90 -11.85 -1.88
C GLU A 52 -7.51 -10.64 -1.05
N ALA A 53 -8.38 -9.64 -0.98
CA ALA A 53 -8.08 -8.43 -0.22
C ALA A 53 -7.97 -8.74 1.27
N VAL A 54 -8.82 -9.60 1.79
CA VAL A 54 -8.78 -9.97 3.20
C VAL A 54 -7.47 -10.68 3.51
N ILE A 55 -7.09 -11.64 2.68
CA ILE A 55 -5.86 -12.40 2.91
C ILE A 55 -4.64 -11.50 2.78
N SER A 56 -4.60 -10.66 1.74
CA SER A 56 -3.47 -9.76 1.53
C SER A 56 -3.33 -8.75 2.65
N SER A 57 -4.44 -8.15 3.07
CA SER A 57 -4.36 -7.12 4.10
C SER A 57 -3.90 -7.71 5.42
N GLN A 58 -4.34 -8.92 5.74
CA GLN A 58 -3.89 -9.57 6.96
C GLN A 58 -2.40 -9.87 6.89
N LYS A 59 -1.94 -10.40 5.75
CA LYS A 59 -0.53 -10.74 5.60
C LYS A 59 0.34 -9.48 5.69
N ILE A 60 -0.06 -8.41 5.04
CA ILE A 60 0.72 -7.18 5.06
C ILE A 60 0.69 -6.55 6.45
N PHE A 61 -0.44 -6.65 7.15
CA PHE A 61 -0.50 -6.15 8.52
C PHE A 61 0.42 -6.97 9.42
N ASP A 62 0.51 -8.29 9.23
CA ASP A 62 1.44 -9.11 9.99
C ASP A 62 2.88 -8.69 9.71
N MET A 63 3.20 -8.35 8.47
CA MET A 63 4.52 -7.85 8.13
C MET A 63 4.79 -6.51 8.82
N TYR A 64 3.77 -5.65 8.88
CA TYR A 64 3.88 -4.39 9.59
C TYR A 64 4.25 -4.62 11.06
N LEU A 65 3.61 -5.59 11.70
CA LEU A 65 3.91 -5.88 13.09
C LEU A 65 5.33 -6.42 13.27
N GLU A 66 5.80 -7.21 12.31
CA GLU A 66 7.17 -7.70 12.38
C GLU A 66 8.17 -6.57 12.22
N TYR A 67 7.92 -5.64 11.30
CA TYR A 67 8.79 -4.48 11.14
C TYR A 67 8.76 -3.61 12.41
N ARG A 68 7.61 -3.53 13.04
CA ARG A 68 7.49 -2.75 14.26
C ARG A 68 8.34 -3.34 15.38
N ILE A 69 8.33 -4.67 15.51
CA ILE A 69 9.14 -5.33 16.52
C ILE A 69 10.62 -5.06 16.27
N LYS A 70 11.03 -5.03 15.00
CA LYS A 70 12.41 -4.78 14.66
C LYS A 70 12.74 -3.30 14.67
N LYS A 71 11.75 -2.46 14.91
CA LYS A 71 11.91 -1.01 14.91
C LYS A 71 12.37 -0.50 13.55
N ASP A 72 11.89 -1.14 12.49
CA ASP A 72 12.21 -0.76 11.13
C ASP A 72 11.09 0.12 10.61
N PHE A 73 11.22 1.43 10.74
CA PHE A 73 10.16 2.36 10.38
C PHE A 73 9.95 2.46 8.86
N VAL A 74 10.97 2.18 8.08
CA VAL A 74 10.81 2.15 6.62
C VAL A 74 9.86 1.02 6.26
N GLY A 75 10.08 -0.17 6.83
CA GLY A 75 9.22 -1.30 6.58
C GLY A 75 7.79 -1.04 7.03
N MET A 76 7.62 -0.42 8.20
CA MET A 76 6.30 -0.09 8.70
C MET A 76 5.56 0.83 7.74
N ASP A 77 6.23 1.88 7.30
CA ASP A 77 5.59 2.84 6.42
C ASP A 77 5.30 2.24 5.04
N MET A 78 6.19 1.39 4.56
CA MET A 78 5.95 0.72 3.28
C MET A 78 4.74 -0.20 3.35
N CYS A 79 4.53 -0.89 4.46
CA CYS A 79 3.34 -1.71 4.63
C CYS A 79 2.10 -0.83 4.64
N ARG A 80 2.16 0.32 5.29
CA ARG A 80 1.03 1.26 5.29
C ARG A 80 0.70 1.69 3.86
N LYS A 81 1.74 2.01 3.07
CA LYS A 81 1.52 2.45 1.69
C LYS A 81 0.88 1.35 0.84
N PHE A 82 1.32 0.11 1.01
CA PHE A 82 0.73 -0.98 0.26
C PHE A 82 -0.71 -1.23 0.69
N LEU A 83 -1.02 -1.07 1.96
CA LEU A 83 -2.41 -1.23 2.42
C LEU A 83 -3.29 -0.11 1.86
N GLU A 84 -2.79 1.12 1.83
CA GLU A 84 -3.54 2.21 1.24
C GLU A 84 -3.78 1.98 -0.25
N MET A 85 -2.77 1.52 -0.97
CA MET A 85 -2.92 1.23 -2.39
C MET A 85 -3.93 0.10 -2.59
N GLY A 86 -3.92 -0.88 -1.69
CA GLY A 86 -4.86 -1.98 -1.74
C GLY A 86 -6.29 -1.51 -1.54
N PHE A 87 -6.48 -0.64 -0.55
CA PHE A 87 -7.81 -0.11 -0.28
C PHE A 87 -8.33 0.67 -1.48
N THR A 88 -7.50 1.50 -2.08
CA THR A 88 -7.90 2.28 -3.24
C THR A 88 -8.25 1.36 -4.41
N ARG A 89 -7.45 0.34 -4.62
CA ARG A 89 -7.68 -0.58 -5.72
C ARG A 89 -8.95 -1.38 -5.48
N ALA A 90 -9.18 -1.83 -4.26
CA ALA A 90 -10.36 -2.60 -3.94
C ALA A 90 -11.62 -1.77 -4.14
N ARG A 91 -11.59 -0.50 -3.76
CA ARG A 91 -12.73 0.37 -3.98
C ARG A 91 -13.00 0.53 -5.47
N ARG A 92 -11.95 0.66 -6.26
CA ARG A 92 -12.11 0.83 -7.69
C ARG A 92 -12.75 -0.41 -8.33
N TYR A 93 -12.31 -1.59 -7.91
CA TYR A 93 -12.90 -2.81 -8.44
C TYR A 93 -14.36 -2.94 -8.02
N ALA A 94 -14.69 -2.60 -6.79
CA ALA A 94 -16.05 -2.70 -6.32
C ALA A 94 -16.97 -1.76 -7.11
N ASN A 95 -16.48 -0.55 -7.38
CA ASN A 95 -17.30 0.42 -8.08
C ASN A 95 -17.52 0.07 -9.54
N HIS A 96 -16.63 -0.67 -10.17
CA HIS A 96 -16.80 -1.00 -11.56
C HIS A 96 -17.13 -2.44 -11.80
N LYS A 97 -17.46 -3.16 -10.73
CA LYS A 97 -17.68 -4.54 -10.85
C LYS A 97 -18.73 -4.95 -11.81
N ASP A 98 -19.81 -4.24 -11.88
CA ASP A 98 -20.88 -4.59 -12.77
C ASP A 98 -20.82 -3.81 -14.00
N GLY A 99 -19.81 -3.13 -14.23
CA GLY A 99 -19.74 -2.26 -15.34
C GLY A 99 -20.55 -1.06 -15.22
N ARG A 100 -21.15 -0.72 -14.10
CA ARG A 100 -21.89 0.41 -13.93
C ARG A 100 -21.29 1.19 -13.02
N THR A 101 -21.33 2.27 -13.14
CA THR A 101 -20.74 3.05 -12.30
C THR A 101 -21.55 3.40 -11.37
N VAL A 102 -22.19 3.23 -10.97
CA VAL A 102 -22.89 3.52 -10.07
C VAL A 102 -22.97 4.47 -9.61
N SER A 103 -23.32 4.95 -9.77
CA SER A 103 -23.42 5.83 -9.43
C SER A 103 -23.39 6.12 -8.34
N TYR A 104 -23.10 6.21 -7.93
CA TYR A 104 -22.86 6.37 -6.93
C TYR A 104 -23.41 7.15 -6.34
N THR A 105 -23.89 7.38 -6.60
CA THR A 105 -24.45 7.98 -6.02
C THR A 105 -25.10 7.52 -5.14
N HIS A 106 -25.58 7.00 -5.01
CA HIS A 106 -26.03 6.54 -4.13
C HIS A 106 -25.38 5.87 -3.63
N LEU A 107 -24.81 5.86 -3.84
CA LEU A 107 -24.16 5.18 -3.46
C LEU A 107 -23.70 5.54 -2.51
N ARG A 108 -23.56 6.24 -2.17
CA ARG A 108 -23.00 6.50 -1.28
C ARG A 108 -23.18 5.82 -0.20
N ALA A 109 -23.94 5.43 0.03
CA ALA A 109 -24.10 4.81 1.13
C ALA A 109 -23.39 3.63 1.14
N HIS A 110 -23.15 3.01 0.15
CA HIS A 110 -22.51 1.89 0.33
C HIS A 110 -21.21 1.93 -0.08
N GLU A 111 -20.63 2.98 -0.02
CA GLU A 111 -19.36 2.98 -0.30
C GLU A 111 -18.62 2.36 0.67
N THR A 112 -19.05 2.02 1.76
CA THR A 112 -18.28 1.48 2.68
C THR A 112 -18.19 0.08 2.60
N GLN A 113 -18.46 -0.53 1.57
CA GLN A 113 -18.38 -1.79 1.54
C GLN A 113 -17.21 -2.42 1.46
N PHE A 114 -16.24 -2.01 1.81
CA PHE A 114 -15.09 -2.69 1.84
C PHE A 114 -14.45 -2.33 2.91
#